data_970e3ab1cd0ea550b6b9144861a4f92d
#
_entry.id   970e3ab1cd0ea550b6b9144861a4f92d
#
_cell.length_a   1.000
_cell.length_b   1.000
_cell.length_c   1.000
_cell.angle_alpha   90.00
_cell.angle_beta   90.00
_cell.angle_gamma   90.00
#
_symmetry.space_group_name_H-M   'P 1'
#
loop_
_entity.id
_entity.type
_entity.pdbx_description
1 polymer ?
#
loop_
_entity_poly.entity_id
_entity_poly.type
_entity_poly.pdbx_seq_one_letter_code
_entity_poly.pdbx_strand_id
1 'polypeptide(L)'
;MMGMHVDSLRIHPLKSGAIRHLTASGVRRSGLVGDRAWMVVDGDGECVTARTDRALFTLTAEPLPDSGLRLTSRVGDVVEVCRPAADAATVAVTVHRRPAAPGLIAADAAQALVRSTLGRDDVTLVACSDPTQRRLHPEFSHEGDTTAYADGYPVTLASLASLRELQRLGAGDLPIDRFRPNVVIDGDLDPFAEEQWTRVTLGETSFRVATGVDRCSMTLLDPQTLRTGPEPIRTLSRHRKWKGKTWFCIHLIPELADDQTTTLAVGDLVSIA
;
A
#
# COMPACT_ATOMS: atom_id res chain seq x y z
N MET A 1 -20.60 -22.41 11.12
CA MET A 1 -19.85 -21.73 10.03
C MET A 1 -19.21 -20.51 10.63
N MET A 2 -17.89 -20.39 10.54
CA MET A 2 -17.23 -19.15 10.93
C MET A 2 -17.48 -18.13 9.80
N GLY A 3 -18.12 -17.03 10.10
CA GLY A 3 -18.30 -15.93 9.13
C GLY A 3 -16.96 -15.38 8.64
N MET A 4 -16.96 -14.64 7.54
CA MET A 4 -15.77 -13.93 7.06
C MET A 4 -15.31 -12.88 8.09
N HIS A 5 -14.01 -12.74 8.26
CA HIS A 5 -13.42 -11.79 9.20
C HIS A 5 -12.10 -11.22 8.66
N VAL A 6 -11.68 -10.11 9.22
CA VAL A 6 -10.36 -9.52 8.97
C VAL A 6 -9.31 -10.39 9.67
N ASP A 7 -8.50 -11.11 8.89
CA ASP A 7 -7.41 -11.95 9.39
C ASP A 7 -6.20 -11.11 9.81
N SER A 8 -5.82 -10.16 8.99
CA SER A 8 -4.65 -9.33 9.27
C SER A 8 -4.69 -7.99 8.56
N LEU A 9 -4.04 -6.98 9.17
CA LEU A 9 -3.95 -5.62 8.67
C LEU A 9 -2.50 -5.22 8.44
N ARG A 10 -2.27 -4.40 7.42
CA ARG A 10 -0.95 -3.88 7.05
C ARG A 10 -1.02 -2.46 6.55
N ILE A 11 0.01 -1.70 6.86
CA ILE A 11 0.30 -0.44 6.18
C ILE A 11 1.73 -0.44 5.65
N HIS A 12 2.00 0.47 4.77
CA HIS A 12 3.28 0.69 4.13
C HIS A 12 3.63 2.17 4.26
N PRO A 13 4.03 2.66 5.45
CA PRO A 13 4.14 4.10 5.72
C PRO A 13 5.03 4.82 4.71
N LEU A 14 6.17 4.20 4.36
CA LEU A 14 7.01 4.60 3.24
C LEU A 14 6.62 3.81 1.99
N LYS A 15 6.29 4.52 0.91
CA LYS A 15 6.03 3.87 -0.39
C LYS A 15 7.23 3.03 -0.82
N SER A 16 6.98 1.78 -1.20
CA SER A 16 8.00 0.76 -1.50
C SER A 16 8.91 0.37 -0.32
N GLY A 17 8.71 0.88 0.88
CA GLY A 17 9.40 0.45 2.10
C GLY A 17 8.88 -0.86 2.67
N ALA A 18 9.42 -1.27 3.82
CA ALA A 18 9.01 -2.47 4.54
C ALA A 18 7.53 -2.43 4.92
N ILE A 19 6.95 -3.62 5.10
CA ILE A 19 5.57 -3.81 5.54
C ILE A 19 5.50 -3.63 7.06
N ARG A 20 4.46 -2.96 7.55
CA ARG A 20 4.13 -2.90 8.96
C ARG A 20 2.79 -3.59 9.21
N HIS A 21 2.82 -4.65 10.03
CA HIS A 21 1.62 -5.34 10.50
C HIS A 21 0.99 -4.58 11.66
N LEU A 22 -0.35 -4.57 11.70
CA LEU A 22 -1.14 -3.87 12.70
C LEU A 22 -2.22 -4.79 13.27
N THR A 23 -2.62 -4.55 14.50
CA THR A 23 -3.82 -5.17 15.10
C THR A 23 -5.08 -4.34 14.87
N ALA A 24 -4.92 -3.03 14.71
CA ALA A 24 -5.98 -2.10 14.34
C ALA A 24 -5.41 -0.88 13.61
N SER A 25 -6.24 -0.20 12.84
CA SER A 25 -5.90 1.04 12.13
C SER A 25 -7.10 1.97 12.05
N GLY A 26 -6.86 3.27 12.14
CA GLY A 26 -7.84 4.25 11.69
C GLY A 26 -8.05 4.15 10.18
N VAL A 27 -9.29 4.34 9.73
CA VAL A 27 -9.66 4.42 8.31
C VAL A 27 -10.20 5.81 8.03
N ARG A 28 -9.66 6.45 7.02
CA ARG A 28 -10.13 7.73 6.46
C ARG A 28 -10.49 7.55 4.99
N ARG A 29 -11.08 8.55 4.38
CA ARG A 29 -11.40 8.56 2.95
C ARG A 29 -10.18 8.25 2.08
N SER A 30 -8.98 8.66 2.49
CA SER A 30 -7.71 8.39 1.79
C SER A 30 -7.11 7.00 2.05
N GLY A 31 -7.77 6.13 2.83
CA GLY A 31 -7.32 4.77 3.18
C GLY A 31 -6.94 4.61 4.65
N LEU A 32 -6.14 3.61 4.96
CA LEU A 32 -5.63 3.37 6.31
C LEU A 32 -4.69 4.48 6.74
N VAL A 33 -4.84 4.95 7.99
CA VAL A 33 -4.03 6.04 8.52
C VAL A 33 -2.55 5.71 8.46
N GLY A 34 -1.77 6.62 7.88
CA GLY A 34 -0.32 6.47 7.71
C GLY A 34 0.12 5.61 6.52
N ASP A 35 -0.81 4.97 5.79
CA ASP A 35 -0.45 4.15 4.62
C ASP A 35 0.05 5.02 3.46
N ARG A 36 1.28 4.73 2.97
CA ARG A 36 1.98 5.46 1.88
C ARG A 36 1.95 6.99 2.05
N ALA A 37 1.97 7.45 3.31
CA ALA A 37 2.02 8.88 3.62
C ALA A 37 3.38 9.52 3.27
N TRP A 38 4.42 8.70 3.11
CA TRP A 38 5.77 9.11 2.77
C TRP A 38 6.28 8.40 1.52
N MET A 39 7.16 9.06 0.79
CA MET A 39 7.73 8.57 -0.47
C MET A 39 9.13 9.10 -0.69
N VAL A 40 9.96 8.35 -1.38
CA VAL A 40 11.24 8.81 -1.91
C VAL A 40 11.04 9.17 -3.38
N VAL A 41 11.55 10.32 -3.79
CA VAL A 41 11.54 10.78 -5.18
C VAL A 41 12.97 11.03 -5.66
N ASP A 42 13.18 10.95 -6.95
CA ASP A 42 14.45 11.33 -7.60
C ASP A 42 14.52 12.85 -7.90
N GLY A 43 15.59 13.28 -8.58
CA GLY A 43 15.81 14.68 -8.94
C GLY A 43 14.75 15.29 -9.86
N ASP A 44 13.98 14.45 -10.57
CA ASP A 44 12.89 14.86 -11.46
C ASP A 44 11.52 14.84 -10.73
N GLY A 45 11.50 14.46 -9.45
CA GLY A 45 10.28 14.32 -8.66
C GLY A 45 9.50 13.02 -8.94
N GLU A 46 10.05 12.08 -9.72
CA GLU A 46 9.39 10.79 -9.94
C GLU A 46 9.64 9.86 -8.75
N CYS A 47 8.62 9.08 -8.41
CA CYS A 47 8.66 8.11 -7.33
C CYS A 47 9.74 7.06 -7.54
N VAL A 48 10.70 6.96 -6.62
CA VAL A 48 11.63 5.84 -6.53
C VAL A 48 10.90 4.62 -5.96
N THR A 49 11.02 3.48 -6.63
CA THR A 49 10.31 2.26 -6.21
C THR A 49 11.29 1.10 -6.01
N ALA A 50 10.91 0.12 -5.18
CA ALA A 50 11.72 -1.09 -4.99
C ALA A 50 11.82 -1.99 -6.26
N ARG A 51 11.15 -1.64 -7.36
CA ARG A 51 11.38 -2.27 -8.67
C ARG A 51 12.73 -1.88 -9.24
N THR A 52 13.13 -0.65 -9.03
CA THR A 52 14.41 -0.09 -9.50
C THR A 52 15.44 -0.07 -8.40
N ASP A 53 15.04 0.23 -7.17
CA ASP A 53 15.91 0.35 -6.01
C ASP A 53 15.41 -0.54 -4.86
N ARG A 54 15.91 -1.77 -4.82
CA ARG A 54 15.47 -2.80 -3.85
C ARG A 54 15.81 -2.45 -2.41
N ALA A 55 16.79 -1.57 -2.19
CA ALA A 55 17.20 -1.16 -0.86
C ALA A 55 16.07 -0.45 -0.09
N LEU A 56 15.06 0.12 -0.79
CA LEU A 56 13.86 0.65 -0.15
C LEU A 56 13.15 -0.36 0.76
N PHE A 57 13.13 -1.66 0.41
CA PHE A 57 12.53 -2.69 1.27
C PHE A 57 13.27 -2.90 2.60
N THR A 58 14.49 -2.42 2.71
CA THR A 58 15.27 -2.53 3.94
C THR A 58 15.01 -1.40 4.93
N LEU A 59 14.29 -0.36 4.50
CA LEU A 59 13.85 0.73 5.37
C LEU A 59 12.55 0.34 6.06
N THR A 60 12.62 0.13 7.35
CA THR A 60 11.43 0.03 8.21
C THR A 60 10.95 1.43 8.55
N ALA A 61 9.65 1.65 8.40
CA ALA A 61 9.02 2.94 8.63
C ALA A 61 7.85 2.78 9.60
N GLU A 62 7.90 3.47 10.73
CA GLU A 62 6.86 3.45 11.75
C GLU A 62 6.24 4.85 11.89
N PRO A 63 4.90 4.98 11.72
CA PRO A 63 4.24 6.25 11.98
C PRO A 63 4.37 6.65 13.44
N LEU A 64 4.64 7.92 13.68
CA LEU A 64 4.60 8.55 14.99
C LEU A 64 3.24 9.22 15.25
N PRO A 65 2.86 9.52 16.52
CA PRO A 65 1.54 10.09 16.86
C PRO A 65 1.22 11.40 16.13
N ASP A 66 2.21 12.21 15.84
CA ASP A 66 2.12 13.52 15.14
C ASP A 66 2.15 13.39 13.61
N SER A 67 1.91 12.19 13.07
CA SER A 67 2.08 11.87 11.65
C SER A 67 3.53 11.97 11.14
N GLY A 68 4.49 12.06 12.04
CA GLY A 68 5.91 11.90 11.76
C GLY A 68 6.25 10.44 11.42
N LEU A 69 7.53 10.17 11.27
CA LEU A 69 8.02 8.86 10.88
C LEU A 69 9.28 8.49 11.65
N ARG A 70 9.33 7.29 12.22
CA ARG A 70 10.59 6.67 12.65
C ARG A 70 11.07 5.77 11.51
N LEU A 71 12.26 6.07 11.00
CA LEU A 71 12.94 5.25 9.99
C LEU A 71 14.04 4.44 10.65
N THR A 72 14.13 3.17 10.28
CA THR A 72 15.23 2.28 10.72
C THR A 72 15.83 1.63 9.49
N SER A 73 17.15 1.77 9.34
CA SER A 73 17.92 1.09 8.29
C SER A 73 18.16 -0.39 8.65
N ARG A 74 18.56 -1.19 7.66
CA ARG A 74 18.90 -2.61 7.87
C ARG A 74 20.07 -2.81 8.85
N VAL A 75 20.98 -1.85 8.96
CA VAL A 75 22.13 -1.92 9.86
C VAL A 75 21.84 -1.37 11.27
N GLY A 76 20.60 -0.89 11.49
CA GLY A 76 20.12 -0.47 12.80
C GLY A 76 20.19 1.03 13.06
N ASP A 77 20.57 1.86 12.09
CA ASP A 77 20.49 3.32 12.24
C ASP A 77 19.03 3.74 12.34
N VAL A 78 18.73 4.62 13.29
CA VAL A 78 17.38 5.10 13.58
C VAL A 78 17.32 6.61 13.49
N VAL A 79 16.33 7.12 12.76
CA VAL A 79 16.01 8.55 12.71
C VAL A 79 14.52 8.74 12.92
N GLU A 80 14.15 9.61 13.84
CA GLU A 80 12.78 10.12 13.97
C GLU A 80 12.67 11.48 13.29
N VAL A 81 11.67 11.62 12.43
CA VAL A 81 11.37 12.86 11.73
C VAL A 81 9.93 13.26 11.97
N CYS A 82 9.72 14.48 12.46
CA CYS A 82 8.39 15.06 12.53
C CYS A 82 7.82 15.24 11.12
N ARG A 83 6.50 15.21 10.99
CA ARG A 83 5.86 15.65 9.76
C ARG A 83 6.25 17.11 9.48
N PRO A 84 6.75 17.44 8.28
CA PRO A 84 7.04 18.83 7.95
C PRO A 84 5.79 19.71 8.08
N ALA A 85 5.97 20.97 8.51
CA ALA A 85 4.89 21.92 8.60
C ALA A 85 4.23 22.19 7.24
N ALA A 86 2.98 22.64 7.24
CA ALA A 86 2.22 22.83 6.00
C ALA A 86 2.84 23.88 5.05
N ASP A 87 3.62 24.81 5.60
CA ASP A 87 4.37 25.86 4.89
C ASP A 87 5.83 25.47 4.57
N ALA A 88 6.24 24.25 4.90
CA ALA A 88 7.56 23.75 4.56
C ALA A 88 7.79 23.69 3.04
N ALA A 89 9.06 23.68 2.64
CA ALA A 89 9.45 23.55 1.25
C ALA A 89 8.82 22.29 0.62
N THR A 90 8.28 22.45 -0.58
CA THR A 90 7.63 21.39 -1.34
C THR A 90 8.36 21.10 -2.64
N VAL A 91 8.18 19.90 -3.14
CA VAL A 91 8.58 19.50 -4.49
C VAL A 91 7.36 18.90 -5.22
N ALA A 92 7.23 19.22 -6.50
CA ALA A 92 6.26 18.57 -7.37
C ALA A 92 6.65 17.11 -7.55
N VAL A 93 5.69 16.19 -7.35
CA VAL A 93 5.98 14.77 -7.40
C VAL A 93 5.05 14.02 -8.34
N THR A 94 5.53 12.93 -8.90
CA THR A 94 4.75 12.02 -9.73
C THR A 94 4.81 10.59 -9.21
N VAL A 95 3.71 9.87 -9.40
CA VAL A 95 3.61 8.43 -9.14
C VAL A 95 3.17 7.77 -10.44
N HIS A 96 4.03 6.93 -11.02
CA HIS A 96 3.82 6.34 -12.34
C HIS A 96 3.57 7.41 -13.42
N ARG A 97 4.40 8.47 -13.42
CA ARG A 97 4.32 9.60 -14.37
C ARG A 97 3.00 10.39 -14.30
N ARG A 98 2.21 10.21 -13.23
CA ARG A 98 0.99 10.98 -12.98
C ARG A 98 1.23 11.93 -11.82
N PRO A 99 0.83 13.20 -11.93
CA PRO A 99 0.93 14.14 -10.82
C PRO A 99 0.27 13.59 -9.55
N ALA A 100 0.92 13.78 -8.42
CA ALA A 100 0.40 13.45 -7.11
C ALA A 100 0.41 14.71 -6.22
N ALA A 101 -0.12 14.60 -4.99
CA ALA A 101 -0.04 15.68 -4.03
C ALA A 101 1.43 16.10 -3.83
N PRO A 102 1.75 17.40 -3.78
CA PRO A 102 3.13 17.87 -3.58
C PRO A 102 3.78 17.21 -2.36
N GLY A 103 5.06 16.96 -2.44
CA GLY A 103 5.83 16.39 -1.36
C GLY A 103 6.41 17.47 -0.46
N LEU A 104 6.10 17.45 0.85
CA LEU A 104 6.77 18.25 1.86
C LEU A 104 8.14 17.62 2.14
N ILE A 105 9.21 18.38 1.99
CA ILE A 105 10.59 17.88 2.13
C ILE A 105 10.88 17.55 3.59
N ALA A 106 11.34 16.33 3.87
CA ALA A 106 11.71 15.89 5.22
C ALA A 106 13.00 16.55 5.70
N ALA A 107 13.21 16.54 7.02
CA ALA A 107 14.41 17.08 7.65
C ALA A 107 15.70 16.36 7.21
N ASP A 108 16.84 17.05 7.25
CA ASP A 108 18.14 16.60 6.72
C ASP A 108 18.60 15.25 7.29
N ALA A 109 18.35 14.97 8.56
CA ALA A 109 18.74 13.70 9.17
C ALA A 109 18.04 12.50 8.48
N ALA A 110 16.75 12.64 8.13
CA ALA A 110 16.01 11.60 7.40
C ALA A 110 16.47 11.50 5.95
N GLN A 111 16.80 12.64 5.30
CA GLN A 111 17.41 12.65 3.97
C GLN A 111 18.75 11.89 3.96
N ALA A 112 19.60 12.15 4.94
CA ALA A 112 20.90 11.49 5.05
C ALA A 112 20.75 9.96 5.20
N LEU A 113 19.83 9.49 6.06
CA LEU A 113 19.57 8.06 6.24
C LEU A 113 19.08 7.40 4.95
N VAL A 114 18.14 8.03 4.24
CA VAL A 114 17.60 7.50 2.98
C VAL A 114 18.68 7.46 1.92
N ARG A 115 19.44 8.53 1.71
CA ARG A 115 20.55 8.61 0.74
C ARG A 115 21.61 7.56 1.03
N SER A 116 22.04 7.42 2.28
CA SER A 116 23.00 6.41 2.70
C SER A 116 22.48 4.99 2.43
N THR A 117 21.21 4.71 2.75
CA THR A 117 20.61 3.38 2.54
C THR A 117 20.50 3.03 1.06
N LEU A 118 20.16 3.99 0.20
CA LEU A 118 20.02 3.78 -1.23
C LEU A 118 21.34 3.89 -2.01
N GLY A 119 22.40 4.47 -1.40
CA GLY A 119 23.65 4.78 -2.08
C GLY A 119 23.47 5.83 -3.17
N ARG A 120 22.55 6.80 -2.96
CA ARG A 120 22.15 7.81 -3.94
C ARG A 120 22.01 9.19 -3.31
N ASP A 121 22.65 10.20 -3.91
CA ASP A 121 22.57 11.59 -3.44
C ASP A 121 21.44 12.39 -4.11
N ASP A 122 20.92 11.91 -5.24
CA ASP A 122 19.88 12.54 -6.06
C ASP A 122 18.44 12.27 -5.57
N VAL A 123 18.27 11.67 -4.40
CA VAL A 123 16.96 11.32 -3.86
C VAL A 123 16.53 12.22 -2.71
N THR A 124 15.21 12.39 -2.60
CA THR A 124 14.58 13.20 -1.57
C THR A 124 13.41 12.44 -0.91
N LEU A 125 13.42 12.35 0.43
CA LEU A 125 12.29 11.84 1.20
C LEU A 125 11.25 12.96 1.36
N VAL A 126 10.00 12.65 1.07
CA VAL A 126 8.90 13.61 1.17
C VAL A 126 7.69 13.02 1.89
N ALA A 127 6.95 13.86 2.61
CA ALA A 127 5.62 13.56 3.15
C ALA A 127 4.55 14.08 2.19
N CYS A 128 3.45 13.37 2.05
CA CYS A 128 2.28 13.82 1.29
C CYS A 128 1.72 15.09 1.93
N SER A 129 1.66 16.22 1.21
CA SER A 129 1.16 17.49 1.75
C SER A 129 -0.32 17.37 2.13
N ASP A 130 -1.13 16.97 1.17
CA ASP A 130 -2.57 16.82 1.29
C ASP A 130 -3.07 15.75 0.30
N PRO A 131 -3.52 14.59 0.79
CA PRO A 131 -4.01 13.52 -0.09
C PRO A 131 -5.22 13.94 -0.93
N THR A 132 -6.02 14.94 -0.55
CA THR A 132 -7.17 15.41 -1.32
C THR A 132 -6.79 16.02 -2.67
N GLN A 133 -5.55 16.45 -2.83
CA GLN A 133 -5.03 16.97 -4.10
C GLN A 133 -4.74 15.89 -5.14
N ARG A 134 -4.81 14.61 -4.76
CA ARG A 134 -4.57 13.51 -5.68
C ARG A 134 -5.88 12.86 -6.13
N ARG A 135 -6.25 13.10 -7.40
CA ARG A 135 -7.41 12.46 -8.01
C ARG A 135 -7.07 11.02 -8.44
N LEU A 136 -8.01 10.11 -8.20
CA LEU A 136 -7.93 8.73 -8.66
C LEU A 136 -8.33 8.62 -10.14
N HIS A 137 -8.18 7.42 -10.73
CA HIS A 137 -8.58 7.17 -12.11
C HIS A 137 -10.11 7.30 -12.24
N PRO A 138 -10.64 8.16 -13.14
CA PRO A 138 -12.05 8.51 -13.18
C PRO A 138 -12.98 7.33 -13.54
N GLU A 139 -12.47 6.30 -14.21
CA GLU A 139 -13.27 5.12 -14.57
C GLU A 139 -13.81 4.35 -13.36
N PHE A 140 -13.08 4.36 -12.22
CA PHE A 140 -13.41 3.56 -11.04
C PHE A 140 -13.50 4.39 -9.76
N SER A 141 -13.57 5.70 -9.87
CA SER A 141 -13.64 6.60 -8.72
C SER A 141 -14.71 7.67 -8.91
N HIS A 142 -15.20 8.20 -7.80
CA HIS A 142 -16.10 9.35 -7.77
C HIS A 142 -15.33 10.62 -7.41
N GLU A 143 -15.98 11.77 -7.57
CA GLU A 143 -15.45 13.03 -7.10
C GLU A 143 -15.19 12.99 -5.59
N GLY A 144 -14.02 13.48 -5.17
CA GLY A 144 -13.58 13.46 -3.79
C GLY A 144 -12.91 12.14 -3.34
N ASP A 145 -12.93 11.06 -4.13
CA ASP A 145 -12.10 9.88 -3.85
C ASP A 145 -10.63 10.23 -3.97
N THR A 146 -9.85 9.83 -2.97
CA THR A 146 -8.47 10.27 -2.83
C THR A 146 -7.57 9.19 -2.22
N THR A 147 -6.27 9.36 -2.34
CA THR A 147 -5.26 8.56 -1.65
C THR A 147 -3.97 9.36 -1.50
N ALA A 148 -3.11 8.98 -0.56
CA ALA A 148 -1.76 9.56 -0.49
C ALA A 148 -0.89 9.07 -1.67
N TYR A 149 0.20 8.38 -1.43
CA TYR A 149 1.11 7.90 -2.48
C TYR A 149 0.89 6.43 -2.88
N ALA A 150 -0.29 5.83 -2.62
CA ALA A 150 -0.61 4.51 -3.15
C ALA A 150 -0.59 4.49 -4.69
N ASP A 151 -0.38 3.34 -5.33
CA ASP A 151 -0.24 3.26 -6.80
C ASP A 151 -1.54 3.66 -7.53
N GLY A 152 -2.69 3.16 -7.09
CA GLY A 152 -3.97 3.44 -7.74
C GLY A 152 -5.07 3.90 -6.78
N TYR A 153 -5.34 3.12 -5.75
CA TYR A 153 -6.48 3.30 -4.86
C TYR A 153 -6.07 3.18 -3.39
N PRO A 154 -6.88 3.70 -2.45
CA PRO A 154 -6.49 3.85 -1.06
C PRO A 154 -6.27 2.55 -0.30
N VAL A 155 -7.03 1.48 -0.62
CA VAL A 155 -6.93 0.21 0.11
C VAL A 155 -6.86 -0.95 -0.87
N THR A 156 -6.04 -1.95 -0.55
CA THR A 156 -5.98 -3.24 -1.28
C THR A 156 -6.41 -4.35 -0.33
N LEU A 157 -7.37 -5.16 -0.77
CA LEU A 157 -7.85 -6.33 -0.04
C LEU A 157 -7.47 -7.62 -0.78
N ALA A 158 -7.07 -8.63 -0.02
CA ALA A 158 -6.85 -9.99 -0.48
C ALA A 158 -7.57 -10.99 0.44
N SER A 159 -7.91 -12.17 -0.06
CA SER A 159 -8.40 -13.27 0.75
C SER A 159 -7.37 -14.41 0.87
N LEU A 160 -7.35 -15.07 2.04
CA LEU A 160 -6.52 -16.27 2.21
C LEU A 160 -7.05 -17.45 1.39
N ALA A 161 -8.36 -17.50 1.10
CA ALA A 161 -8.93 -18.49 0.19
C ALA A 161 -8.32 -18.39 -1.21
N SER A 162 -8.22 -17.17 -1.76
CA SER A 162 -7.60 -16.89 -3.05
C SER A 162 -6.09 -17.18 -3.06
N LEU A 163 -5.40 -16.89 -1.95
CA LEU A 163 -3.98 -17.22 -1.80
C LEU A 163 -3.76 -18.74 -1.81
N ARG A 164 -4.52 -19.49 -1.00
CA ARG A 164 -4.44 -20.95 -0.96
C ARG A 164 -4.69 -21.58 -2.34
N GLU A 165 -5.65 -21.07 -3.09
CA GLU A 165 -5.90 -21.53 -4.45
C GLU A 165 -4.73 -21.20 -5.39
N LEU A 166 -4.16 -20.00 -5.31
CA LEU A 166 -2.99 -19.64 -6.11
C LEU A 166 -1.78 -20.55 -5.81
N GLN A 167 -1.55 -20.89 -4.54
CA GLN A 167 -0.53 -21.85 -4.11
C GLN A 167 -0.80 -23.24 -4.70
N ARG A 168 -2.05 -23.73 -4.65
CA ARG A 168 -2.49 -25.00 -5.26
C ARG A 168 -2.27 -25.03 -6.78
N LEU A 169 -2.45 -23.90 -7.45
CA LEU A 169 -2.22 -23.74 -8.90
C LEU A 169 -0.74 -23.73 -9.30
N GLY A 170 0.18 -23.73 -8.34
CA GLY A 170 1.62 -23.88 -8.57
C GLY A 170 2.51 -22.72 -8.15
N ALA A 171 1.97 -21.74 -7.43
CA ALA A 171 2.79 -20.63 -6.91
C ALA A 171 3.72 -21.04 -5.75
N GLY A 172 3.54 -22.26 -5.20
CA GLY A 172 4.31 -22.77 -4.07
C GLY A 172 3.94 -22.05 -2.75
N ASP A 173 4.81 -22.14 -1.77
CA ASP A 173 4.62 -21.46 -0.47
C ASP A 173 4.89 -19.96 -0.60
N LEU A 174 3.92 -19.26 -1.19
CA LEU A 174 3.98 -17.81 -1.45
C LEU A 174 3.29 -17.03 -0.32
N PRO A 175 4.02 -16.19 0.43
CA PRO A 175 3.38 -15.37 1.47
C PRO A 175 2.49 -14.27 0.85
N ILE A 176 1.37 -13.97 1.51
CA ILE A 176 0.43 -12.92 1.07
C ILE A 176 1.09 -11.54 0.97
N ASP A 177 2.13 -11.31 1.73
CA ASP A 177 2.90 -10.07 1.77
C ASP A 177 3.58 -9.70 0.44
N ARG A 178 3.77 -10.70 -0.46
CA ARG A 178 4.25 -10.45 -1.83
C ARG A 178 3.30 -9.55 -2.62
N PHE A 179 2.02 -9.59 -2.29
CA PHE A 179 0.98 -8.77 -2.93
C PHE A 179 0.76 -7.42 -2.23
N ARG A 180 1.37 -7.21 -1.05
CA ARG A 180 1.31 -5.96 -0.28
C ARG A 180 -0.13 -5.47 -0.05
N PRO A 181 -1.09 -6.33 0.36
CA PRO A 181 -2.43 -5.87 0.68
C PRO A 181 -2.43 -5.03 1.97
N ASN A 182 -3.44 -4.20 2.14
CA ASN A 182 -3.72 -3.52 3.40
C ASN A 182 -4.56 -4.39 4.34
N VAL A 183 -5.55 -5.06 3.77
CA VAL A 183 -6.49 -5.93 4.48
C VAL A 183 -6.38 -7.33 3.90
N VAL A 184 -6.26 -8.31 4.77
CA VAL A 184 -6.42 -9.72 4.42
C VAL A 184 -7.61 -10.25 5.18
N ILE A 185 -8.47 -10.99 4.49
CA ILE A 185 -9.64 -11.63 5.07
C ILE A 185 -9.52 -13.16 4.99
N ASP A 186 -10.17 -13.83 5.94
CA ASP A 186 -10.36 -15.28 5.92
C ASP A 186 -11.80 -15.64 6.33
N GLY A 187 -12.17 -16.91 6.20
CA GLY A 187 -13.48 -17.45 6.55
C GLY A 187 -14.07 -18.27 5.44
N ASP A 188 -15.40 -18.43 5.49
CA ASP A 188 -16.17 -19.22 4.54
C ASP A 188 -16.43 -18.43 3.26
N LEU A 189 -15.48 -18.48 2.32
CA LEU A 189 -15.62 -17.89 1.00
C LEU A 189 -14.87 -18.71 -0.06
N ASP A 190 -15.42 -18.72 -1.28
CA ASP A 190 -14.78 -19.34 -2.42
C ASP A 190 -13.54 -18.55 -2.87
N PRO A 191 -12.52 -19.22 -3.42
CA PRO A 191 -11.38 -18.53 -4.01
C PRO A 191 -11.78 -17.51 -5.08
N PHE A 192 -11.25 -16.30 -4.99
CA PHE A 192 -11.48 -15.16 -5.89
C PHE A 192 -12.93 -14.61 -5.85
N ALA A 193 -13.76 -15.01 -4.89
CA ALA A 193 -15.11 -14.49 -4.75
C ALA A 193 -15.13 -12.97 -4.54
N GLU A 194 -14.10 -12.43 -3.87
CA GLU A 194 -13.94 -10.99 -3.65
C GLU A 194 -13.94 -10.17 -4.96
N GLU A 195 -13.57 -10.76 -6.08
CA GLU A 195 -13.52 -10.08 -7.38
C GLU A 195 -14.91 -9.80 -7.99
N GLN A 196 -15.95 -10.45 -7.46
CA GLN A 196 -17.35 -10.26 -7.90
C GLN A 196 -18.09 -9.21 -7.04
N TRP A 197 -17.47 -8.74 -5.96
CA TRP A 197 -18.12 -7.80 -5.07
C TRP A 197 -18.18 -6.40 -5.68
N THR A 198 -19.21 -5.68 -5.33
CA THR A 198 -19.36 -4.24 -5.65
C THR A 198 -19.15 -3.36 -4.42
N ARG A 199 -19.47 -3.92 -3.24
CA ARG A 199 -19.33 -3.28 -1.95
C ARG A 199 -19.03 -4.32 -0.89
N VAL A 200 -18.23 -3.94 0.12
CA VAL A 200 -17.91 -4.77 1.28
C VAL A 200 -17.87 -3.89 2.53
N THR A 201 -18.41 -4.40 3.63
CA THR A 201 -18.29 -3.76 4.95
C THR A 201 -17.29 -4.54 5.79
N LEU A 202 -16.30 -3.85 6.33
CA LEU A 202 -15.26 -4.37 7.21
C LEU A 202 -15.44 -3.69 8.58
N GLY A 203 -15.84 -4.46 9.60
CA GLY A 203 -16.29 -3.88 10.87
C GLY A 203 -17.46 -2.91 10.65
N GLU A 204 -17.27 -1.64 10.98
CA GLU A 204 -18.27 -0.58 10.81
C GLU A 204 -18.07 0.24 9.53
N THR A 205 -17.01 -0.02 8.76
CA THR A 205 -16.65 0.78 7.59
C THR A 205 -17.12 0.13 6.30
N SER A 206 -17.90 0.84 5.53
CA SER A 206 -18.28 0.46 4.17
C SER A 206 -17.22 0.87 3.15
N PHE A 207 -16.96 -0.03 2.20
CA PHE A 207 -16.02 0.20 1.10
C PHE A 207 -16.69 -0.16 -0.22
N ARG A 208 -16.50 0.68 -1.20
CA ARG A 208 -16.82 0.38 -2.59
C ARG A 208 -15.65 -0.37 -3.23
N VAL A 209 -15.92 -1.43 -3.96
CA VAL A 209 -14.92 -2.11 -4.79
C VAL A 209 -14.70 -1.31 -6.07
N ALA A 210 -13.48 -0.85 -6.28
CA ALA A 210 -13.13 -0.08 -7.47
C ALA A 210 -12.81 -1.00 -8.66
N THR A 211 -11.85 -1.89 -8.50
CA THR A 211 -11.40 -2.81 -9.57
C THR A 211 -10.50 -3.90 -9.00
N GLY A 212 -10.24 -4.94 -9.77
CA GLY A 212 -9.16 -5.88 -9.49
C GLY A 212 -7.79 -5.20 -9.52
N VAL A 213 -6.80 -5.82 -8.88
CA VAL A 213 -5.41 -5.32 -8.87
C VAL A 213 -4.60 -6.01 -9.94
N ASP A 214 -4.15 -5.23 -10.93
CA ASP A 214 -3.17 -5.66 -11.93
C ASP A 214 -1.80 -5.83 -11.28
N ARG A 215 -1.24 -7.03 -11.39
CA ARG A 215 0.02 -7.37 -10.70
C ARG A 215 1.23 -7.10 -11.57
N CYS A 216 2.15 -6.31 -11.03
CA CYS A 216 3.40 -5.96 -11.68
C CYS A 216 4.59 -6.74 -11.12
N SER A 217 5.78 -6.52 -11.67
CA SER A 217 7.04 -7.14 -11.25
C SER A 217 7.42 -6.91 -9.78
N MET A 218 6.77 -5.98 -9.08
CA MET A 218 6.96 -5.78 -7.63
C MET A 218 6.71 -7.05 -6.83
N THR A 219 5.73 -7.86 -7.23
CA THR A 219 5.38 -9.11 -6.57
C THR A 219 6.42 -10.22 -6.76
N LEU A 220 7.33 -10.09 -7.71
CA LEU A 220 8.45 -10.99 -7.94
C LEU A 220 9.56 -10.81 -6.90
N LEU A 221 9.65 -9.64 -6.29
CA LEU A 221 10.69 -9.31 -5.32
C LEU A 221 10.33 -9.86 -3.94
N ASP A 222 11.19 -10.70 -3.39
CA ASP A 222 11.09 -11.17 -2.02
C ASP A 222 11.58 -10.07 -1.06
N PRO A 223 10.73 -9.57 -0.14
CA PRO A 223 11.10 -8.47 0.72
C PRO A 223 12.16 -8.82 1.77
N GLN A 224 12.35 -10.09 2.09
CA GLN A 224 13.33 -10.54 3.08
C GLN A 224 14.70 -10.76 2.45
N THR A 225 14.74 -11.43 1.31
CA THR A 225 15.99 -11.81 0.64
C THR A 225 16.45 -10.83 -0.43
N LEU A 226 15.56 -9.91 -0.87
CA LEU A 226 15.73 -8.98 -1.98
C LEU A 226 16.01 -9.68 -3.34
N ARG A 227 15.73 -10.97 -3.42
CA ARG A 227 15.88 -11.75 -4.65
C ARG A 227 14.57 -11.75 -5.44
N THR A 228 14.67 -11.80 -6.74
CA THR A 228 13.53 -12.00 -7.61
C THR A 228 13.41 -13.47 -8.02
N GLY A 229 12.16 -13.95 -8.05
CA GLY A 229 11.82 -15.26 -8.57
C GLY A 229 10.74 -15.14 -9.65
N PRO A 230 10.34 -16.23 -10.32
CA PRO A 230 9.31 -16.21 -11.36
C PRO A 230 7.90 -16.10 -10.79
N GLU A 231 7.69 -16.46 -9.51
CA GLU A 231 6.39 -16.42 -8.84
C GLU A 231 6.16 -15.05 -8.14
N PRO A 232 4.91 -14.61 -8.08
CA PRO A 232 3.65 -15.24 -8.50
C PRO A 232 3.28 -15.04 -9.98
N ILE A 233 4.02 -14.22 -10.73
CA ILE A 233 3.61 -13.80 -12.09
C ILE A 233 3.51 -15.01 -13.05
N ARG A 234 4.37 -15.99 -12.92
CA ARG A 234 4.32 -17.21 -13.74
C ARG A 234 2.98 -17.95 -13.59
N THR A 235 2.57 -18.20 -12.34
CA THR A 235 1.30 -18.88 -12.06
C THR A 235 0.10 -18.00 -12.42
N LEU A 236 0.12 -16.72 -12.08
CA LEU A 236 -0.92 -15.77 -12.48
C LEU A 236 -1.07 -15.68 -14.00
N SER A 237 0.04 -15.70 -14.76
CA SER A 237 -0.02 -15.63 -16.22
C SER A 237 -0.67 -16.86 -16.86
N ARG A 238 -0.64 -18.01 -16.19
CA ARG A 238 -1.26 -19.25 -16.65
C ARG A 238 -2.75 -19.33 -16.31
N HIS A 239 -3.14 -18.84 -15.13
CA HIS A 239 -4.45 -19.11 -14.55
C HIS A 239 -5.31 -17.86 -14.34
N ARG A 240 -4.68 -16.68 -14.25
CA ARG A 240 -5.32 -15.42 -13.86
C ARG A 240 -5.00 -14.25 -14.81
N LYS A 241 -4.87 -14.54 -16.11
CA LYS A 241 -4.54 -13.53 -17.13
C LYS A 241 -5.71 -13.29 -18.07
N TRP A 242 -6.18 -12.04 -18.12
CA TRP A 242 -7.14 -11.55 -19.12
C TRP A 242 -6.93 -10.07 -19.39
N LYS A 243 -7.38 -9.59 -20.56
CA LYS A 243 -7.15 -8.20 -21.02
C LYS A 243 -5.67 -7.78 -20.97
N GLY A 244 -4.75 -8.73 -21.22
CA GLY A 244 -3.30 -8.47 -21.22
C GLY A 244 -2.64 -8.31 -19.84
N LYS A 245 -3.39 -8.47 -18.75
CA LYS A 245 -2.94 -8.23 -17.37
C LYS A 245 -3.12 -9.48 -16.50
N THR A 246 -2.37 -9.56 -15.40
CA THR A 246 -2.47 -10.62 -14.40
C THR A 246 -3.11 -10.08 -13.14
N TRP A 247 -4.11 -10.79 -12.58
CA TRP A 247 -5.01 -10.28 -11.56
C TRP A 247 -4.92 -11.07 -10.25
N PHE A 248 -4.82 -10.33 -9.15
CA PHE A 248 -4.93 -10.85 -7.78
C PHE A 248 -5.17 -9.69 -6.81
N CYS A 249 -6.04 -9.86 -5.81
CA CYS A 249 -6.56 -8.81 -4.92
C CYS A 249 -7.57 -7.88 -5.61
N ILE A 250 -8.26 -7.09 -4.79
CA ILE A 250 -9.14 -6.01 -5.21
C ILE A 250 -8.75 -4.68 -4.59
N HIS A 251 -9.07 -3.59 -5.26
CA HIS A 251 -8.96 -2.24 -4.74
C HIS A 251 -10.27 -1.78 -4.12
N LEU A 252 -10.17 -1.19 -2.95
CA LEU A 252 -11.28 -0.65 -2.18
C LEU A 252 -11.13 0.87 -1.98
N ILE A 253 -12.27 1.55 -1.96
CA ILE A 253 -12.38 2.98 -1.63
C ILE A 253 -13.31 3.11 -0.43
N PRO A 254 -12.86 3.68 0.71
CA PRO A 254 -13.71 3.91 1.88
C PRO A 254 -14.85 4.87 1.56
N GLU A 255 -16.06 4.56 2.00
CA GLU A 255 -17.23 5.42 1.86
C GLU A 255 -17.43 6.23 3.15
N LEU A 256 -16.55 7.19 3.39
CA LEU A 256 -16.52 8.05 4.56
C LEU A 256 -16.60 9.52 4.17
N ALA A 257 -17.15 10.36 5.04
CA ALA A 257 -17.06 11.82 4.92
C ALA A 257 -15.62 12.31 5.10
N ASP A 258 -15.32 13.54 4.68
CA ASP A 258 -13.94 14.07 4.64
C ASP A 258 -13.28 14.13 6.03
N ASP A 259 -14.04 14.45 7.07
CA ASP A 259 -13.60 14.56 8.46
C ASP A 259 -13.81 13.27 9.27
N GLN A 260 -14.46 12.27 8.69
CA GLN A 260 -14.78 11.02 9.37
C GLN A 260 -13.56 10.12 9.46
N THR A 261 -13.37 9.54 10.63
CA THR A 261 -12.42 8.46 10.88
C THR A 261 -13.14 7.33 11.62
N THR A 262 -13.03 6.12 11.09
CA THR A 262 -13.49 4.88 11.73
C THR A 262 -12.29 4.05 12.16
N THR A 263 -12.54 2.95 12.86
CA THR A 263 -11.49 1.99 13.23
C THR A 263 -11.77 0.66 12.56
N LEU A 264 -10.73 0.03 12.05
CA LEU A 264 -10.73 -1.34 11.54
C LEU A 264 -9.73 -2.17 12.34
N ALA A 265 -10.14 -3.33 12.83
CA ALA A 265 -9.32 -4.21 13.66
C ALA A 265 -9.28 -5.64 13.11
N VAL A 266 -8.22 -6.35 13.45
CA VAL A 266 -8.14 -7.81 13.25
C VAL A 266 -9.28 -8.49 14.05
N GLY A 267 -9.99 -9.40 13.41
CA GLY A 267 -11.17 -10.06 13.96
C GLY A 267 -12.51 -9.40 13.60
N ASP A 268 -12.50 -8.18 13.06
CA ASP A 268 -13.74 -7.53 12.60
C ASP A 268 -14.45 -8.37 11.55
N LEU A 269 -15.79 -8.39 11.66
CA LEU A 269 -16.63 -9.13 10.71
C LEU A 269 -16.58 -8.49 9.33
N VAL A 270 -16.68 -9.34 8.31
CA VAL A 270 -16.77 -8.94 6.90
C VAL A 270 -18.14 -9.33 6.37
N SER A 271 -18.86 -8.38 5.80
CA SER A 271 -20.13 -8.63 5.13
C SER A 271 -20.16 -8.01 3.74
N ILE A 272 -20.85 -8.70 2.82
CA ILE A 272 -21.02 -8.30 1.43
C ILE A 272 -22.42 -7.68 1.29
N ALA A 273 -22.51 -6.55 0.59
CA ALA A 273 -23.78 -5.91 0.27
C ALA A 273 -24.26 -6.30 -1.13
#